data_debc1022380802916b99b11159d039b3
#
_entry.id   debc1022380802916b99b11159d039b3
#
_cell.length_a   1.000
_cell.length_b   1.000
_cell.length_c   1.000
_cell.angle_alpha   90.00
_cell.angle_beta   90.00
_cell.angle_gamma   90.00
#
_symmetry.space_group_name_H-M   'P 1'
#
loop_
_entity.id
_entity.type
_entity.pdbx_description
1 polymer ?
#
loop_
_entity_poly.entity_id
_entity_poly.type
_entity_poly.pdbx_seq_one_letter_code
_entity_poly.pdbx_strand_id
1 'polypeptide(L)'
;MKKTLAALTSAAALLCTSGAAFAAGTIQGTLGVTLTIGAGCVVTGGNSSGTTNNFGSISFGTYSSLANVITASATGSGGTGTLGLNCTTGTNYTVALDNGLNASGSQRRMASSVPAYISYNLYQDSAHAVPWNNTTGVLTGTGTGSAVPLIVYGLVPAAGTTPAAGAYSDTVTMTVTW
;
A
#
# COMPACT_ATOMS: atom_id res chain seq x y z
N MET A 1 99.19 -62.78 26.00
CA MET A 1 98.49 -62.33 27.21
C MET A 1 97.99 -60.94 26.93
N LYS A 2 96.75 -60.72 27.03
CA LYS A 2 95.87 -59.56 27.17
C LYS A 2 94.74 -59.59 26.19
N LYS A 3 93.59 -59.88 26.74
CA LYS A 3 92.31 -59.92 26.11
C LYS A 3 91.74 -58.48 26.02
N THR A 4 91.29 -58.07 24.86
CA THR A 4 90.56 -56.81 24.71
C THR A 4 89.10 -57.12 24.39
N LEU A 5 88.22 -56.65 25.23
CA LEU A 5 86.82 -56.76 25.15
C LEU A 5 86.32 -55.66 24.21
N ALA A 6 85.58 -56.05 23.17
CA ALA A 6 84.92 -55.12 22.30
C ALA A 6 83.48 -54.84 22.81
N ALA A 7 83.14 -53.60 23.08
CA ALA A 7 81.83 -53.19 23.49
C ALA A 7 81.04 -52.77 22.23
N LEU A 8 79.90 -53.46 21.96
CA LEU A 8 78.94 -53.07 20.97
C LEU A 8 78.02 -51.95 21.54
N THR A 9 78.12 -50.79 21.00
CA THR A 9 77.12 -49.71 21.26
C THR A 9 76.08 -49.76 20.25
N SER A 10 74.83 -50.11 20.62
CA SER A 10 73.60 -50.01 19.80
C SER A 10 73.15 -48.56 19.78
N ALA A 11 73.15 -47.92 18.61
CA ALA A 11 72.58 -46.62 18.38
C ALA A 11 71.11 -46.80 18.08
N ALA A 12 70.22 -46.41 18.99
CA ALA A 12 68.78 -46.32 18.75
C ALA A 12 68.51 -45.02 18.01
N ALA A 13 68.09 -45.12 16.72
CA ALA A 13 67.65 -44.00 15.96
C ALA A 13 66.16 -43.63 16.35
N LEU A 14 66.01 -42.55 17.10
CA LEU A 14 64.69 -41.93 17.32
C LEU A 14 64.23 -41.27 16.00
N LEU A 15 63.24 -41.86 15.33
CA LEU A 15 62.48 -41.17 14.29
C LEU A 15 61.53 -40.16 14.93
N CYS A 16 61.91 -38.89 14.97
CA CYS A 16 60.99 -37.80 15.25
C CYS A 16 60.10 -37.64 14.05
N THR A 17 58.87 -38.17 14.10
CA THR A 17 57.83 -37.81 13.20
C THR A 17 57.31 -36.37 13.54
N SER A 18 57.83 -35.38 12.82
CA SER A 18 57.33 -34.04 12.91
C SER A 18 55.92 -34.02 12.29
N GLY A 19 54.89 -34.21 13.14
CA GLY A 19 53.50 -33.94 12.73
C GLY A 19 53.37 -32.46 12.34
N ALA A 20 53.10 -32.20 11.08
CA ALA A 20 52.76 -30.86 10.64
C ALA A 20 51.43 -30.46 11.32
N ALA A 21 51.51 -29.67 12.36
CA ALA A 21 50.34 -29.02 12.96
C ALA A 21 49.82 -28.02 11.94
N PHE A 22 48.73 -28.36 11.27
CA PHE A 22 47.98 -27.39 10.49
C PHE A 22 47.35 -26.39 11.46
N ALA A 23 47.96 -25.21 11.58
CA ALA A 23 47.36 -24.13 12.33
C ALA A 23 46.04 -23.76 11.64
N ALA A 24 44.93 -23.84 12.38
CA ALA A 24 43.65 -23.32 11.89
C ALA A 24 43.80 -21.82 11.66
N GLY A 25 43.81 -21.42 10.40
CA GLY A 25 43.89 -20.01 10.00
C GLY A 25 42.49 -19.43 9.92
N THR A 26 42.29 -18.21 10.39
CA THR A 26 41.05 -17.43 10.21
C THR A 26 41.32 -16.36 9.17
N ILE A 27 40.45 -16.27 8.15
CA ILE A 27 40.47 -15.20 7.17
C ILE A 27 39.25 -14.31 7.47
N GLN A 28 39.50 -13.03 7.68
CA GLN A 28 38.46 -12.02 7.86
C GLN A 28 38.52 -11.02 6.71
N GLY A 29 37.38 -10.60 6.24
CA GLY A 29 37.24 -9.60 5.21
C GLY A 29 35.97 -8.76 5.47
N THR A 30 35.87 -7.63 4.82
CA THR A 30 34.68 -6.76 4.86
C THR A 30 33.79 -7.04 3.65
N LEU A 31 32.49 -7.20 3.89
CA LEU A 31 31.46 -7.25 2.85
C LEU A 31 30.65 -5.95 2.90
N GLY A 32 30.71 -5.15 1.84
CA GLY A 32 29.88 -3.95 1.71
C GLY A 32 28.44 -4.36 1.41
N VAL A 33 27.48 -3.87 2.25
CA VAL A 33 26.04 -4.06 2.03
C VAL A 33 25.41 -2.68 1.88
N THR A 34 24.70 -2.45 0.76
CA THR A 34 24.07 -1.17 0.45
C THR A 34 22.61 -1.39 0.04
N LEU A 35 21.74 -0.45 0.46
CA LEU A 35 20.34 -0.35 0.05
C LEU A 35 20.00 1.12 -0.11
N THR A 36 19.29 1.45 -1.18
CA THR A 36 18.73 2.79 -1.39
C THR A 36 17.22 2.72 -1.30
N ILE A 37 16.62 3.57 -0.46
CA ILE A 37 15.17 3.73 -0.37
C ILE A 37 14.81 5.00 -1.16
N GLY A 38 14.03 4.83 -2.23
CA GLY A 38 13.47 5.94 -3.00
C GLY A 38 12.15 6.45 -2.40
N ALA A 39 11.77 7.68 -2.77
CA ALA A 39 10.43 8.18 -2.47
C ALA A 39 9.38 7.38 -3.24
N GLY A 40 8.27 7.04 -2.58
CA GLY A 40 7.20 6.28 -3.20
C GLY A 40 5.98 6.13 -2.30
N CYS A 41 4.84 5.80 -2.91
CA CYS A 41 3.58 5.53 -2.23
C CYS A 41 2.99 4.20 -2.67
N VAL A 42 2.36 3.49 -1.74
CA VAL A 42 1.61 2.26 -1.99
C VAL A 42 0.22 2.39 -1.40
N VAL A 43 -0.80 2.04 -2.17
CA VAL A 43 -2.17 1.97 -1.67
C VAL A 43 -2.38 0.60 -1.02
N THR A 44 -2.87 0.59 0.21
CA THR A 44 -3.20 -0.60 0.99
C THR A 44 -4.71 -0.75 1.13
N GLY A 45 -5.20 -1.99 1.29
CA GLY A 45 -6.65 -2.24 1.35
C GLY A 45 -7.35 -2.19 -0.01
N GLY A 46 -6.60 -1.90 -1.08
CA GLY A 46 -7.04 -2.04 -2.46
C GLY A 46 -6.66 -3.40 -3.04
N ASN A 47 -7.26 -3.74 -4.16
CA ASN A 47 -6.92 -4.91 -4.97
C ASN A 47 -6.38 -4.43 -6.31
N SER A 48 -5.25 -4.99 -6.74
CA SER A 48 -4.69 -4.76 -8.07
C SER A 48 -4.78 -6.04 -8.89
N SER A 49 -5.37 -5.95 -10.06
CA SER A 49 -5.41 -7.03 -11.04
C SER A 49 -4.89 -6.50 -12.38
N GLY A 50 -3.72 -6.97 -12.79
CA GLY A 50 -3.05 -6.47 -13.99
C GLY A 50 -2.69 -4.98 -13.86
N THR A 51 -3.19 -4.16 -14.77
CA THR A 51 -2.96 -2.70 -14.79
C THR A 51 -4.07 -1.90 -14.07
N THR A 52 -5.11 -2.56 -13.57
CA THR A 52 -6.26 -1.90 -12.93
C THR A 52 -6.20 -2.08 -11.43
N ASN A 53 -6.22 -0.97 -10.70
CA ASN A 53 -6.34 -0.97 -9.24
C ASN A 53 -7.81 -0.74 -8.87
N ASN A 54 -8.32 -1.56 -7.95
CA ASN A 54 -9.63 -1.38 -7.33
C ASN A 54 -9.43 -0.96 -5.88
N PHE A 55 -9.80 0.27 -5.56
CA PHE A 55 -9.63 0.86 -4.22
C PHE A 55 -10.86 0.68 -3.32
N GLY A 56 -11.90 0.03 -3.81
CA GLY A 56 -13.10 -0.23 -3.03
C GLY A 56 -14.35 0.43 -3.60
N SER A 57 -15.38 0.52 -2.78
CA SER A 57 -16.68 1.05 -3.18
C SER A 57 -17.38 1.82 -2.06
N ILE A 58 -18.31 2.69 -2.46
CA ILE A 58 -19.29 3.30 -1.57
C ILE A 58 -20.65 2.72 -1.95
N SER A 59 -21.34 2.12 -0.99
CA SER A 59 -22.72 1.69 -1.15
C SER A 59 -23.62 2.60 -0.33
N PHE A 60 -24.50 3.32 -1.00
CA PHE A 60 -25.52 4.13 -0.33
C PHE A 60 -26.70 3.30 0.18
N GLY A 61 -26.80 2.02 -0.21
CA GLY A 61 -27.89 1.14 0.19
C GLY A 61 -29.10 1.22 -0.72
N THR A 62 -30.27 0.79 -0.20
CA THR A 62 -31.55 0.77 -0.96
C THR A 62 -32.58 1.65 -0.28
N TYR A 63 -33.16 2.57 -1.05
CA TYR A 63 -34.13 3.53 -0.57
C TYR A 63 -35.32 3.60 -1.54
N SER A 64 -36.51 3.81 -0.99
CA SER A 64 -37.73 4.04 -1.76
C SER A 64 -37.99 5.52 -2.07
N SER A 65 -37.21 6.44 -1.47
CA SER A 65 -37.37 7.89 -1.61
C SER A 65 -36.05 8.61 -1.38
N LEU A 66 -35.87 9.72 -2.06
CA LEU A 66 -34.75 10.67 -1.86
C LEU A 66 -35.18 11.92 -1.04
N ALA A 67 -36.28 11.85 -0.30
CA ALA A 67 -36.76 12.99 0.51
C ALA A 67 -35.77 13.42 1.61
N ASN A 68 -34.86 12.53 2.01
CA ASN A 68 -33.85 12.82 3.03
C ASN A 68 -32.44 12.66 2.45
N VAL A 69 -31.46 13.32 3.06
CA VAL A 69 -30.05 13.14 2.78
C VAL A 69 -29.62 11.70 3.09
N ILE A 70 -28.87 11.09 2.23
CA ILE A 70 -28.31 9.74 2.41
C ILE A 70 -26.78 9.86 2.44
N THR A 71 -26.15 9.26 3.45
CA THR A 71 -24.71 9.28 3.61
C THR A 71 -24.14 7.87 3.66
N ALA A 72 -22.92 7.71 3.18
CA ALA A 72 -22.16 6.47 3.25
C ALA A 72 -20.66 6.76 3.28
N SER A 73 -19.86 5.78 3.63
CA SER A 73 -18.41 5.86 3.53
C SER A 73 -17.84 4.70 2.71
N ALA A 74 -16.68 4.92 2.10
CA ALA A 74 -16.02 3.91 1.30
C ALA A 74 -15.52 2.74 2.17
N THR A 75 -15.67 1.54 1.62
CA THR A 75 -15.00 0.32 2.11
C THR A 75 -13.94 -0.11 1.10
N GLY A 76 -12.73 -0.42 1.58
CA GLY A 76 -11.66 -0.94 0.73
C GLY A 76 -11.98 -2.31 0.14
N SER A 77 -11.49 -2.60 -1.05
CA SER A 77 -11.72 -3.87 -1.74
C SER A 77 -10.88 -5.04 -1.21
N GLY A 78 -9.87 -4.76 -0.40
CA GLY A 78 -8.92 -5.76 0.11
C GLY A 78 -9.42 -6.59 1.32
N GLY A 79 -10.71 -6.53 1.66
CA GLY A 79 -11.30 -7.29 2.78
C GLY A 79 -10.97 -6.75 4.18
N THR A 80 -10.22 -5.67 4.29
CA THR A 80 -9.85 -5.04 5.57
C THR A 80 -10.74 -3.86 5.95
N GLY A 81 -11.75 -3.56 5.14
CA GLY A 81 -12.73 -2.50 5.39
C GLY A 81 -12.22 -1.07 5.20
N THR A 82 -10.92 -0.83 5.15
CA THR A 82 -10.35 0.51 5.05
C THR A 82 -9.30 0.59 3.96
N LEU A 83 -9.44 1.58 3.09
CA LEU A 83 -8.39 1.97 2.15
C LEU A 83 -7.32 2.76 2.91
N GLY A 84 -6.04 2.52 2.63
CA GLY A 84 -4.93 3.25 3.22
C GLY A 84 -3.89 3.66 2.19
N LEU A 85 -3.13 4.69 2.52
CA LEU A 85 -1.98 5.15 1.73
C LEU A 85 -0.72 5.08 2.60
N ASN A 86 0.29 4.33 2.16
CA ASN A 86 1.59 4.26 2.81
C ASN A 86 2.64 4.87 1.89
N CYS A 87 3.16 6.01 2.28
CA CYS A 87 4.24 6.71 1.57
C CYS A 87 5.51 6.72 2.40
N THR A 88 6.66 6.67 1.74
CA THR A 88 7.98 6.85 2.37
C THR A 88 7.99 8.14 3.20
N THR A 89 8.59 8.07 4.40
CA THR A 89 8.67 9.21 5.32
C THR A 89 9.22 10.45 4.63
N GLY A 90 8.52 11.57 4.79
CA GLY A 90 8.89 12.86 4.20
C GLY A 90 8.45 13.03 2.74
N THR A 91 7.86 12.03 2.09
CA THR A 91 7.33 12.16 0.74
C THR A 91 6.01 12.91 0.75
N ASN A 92 5.96 14.07 0.11
CA ASN A 92 4.71 14.80 -0.08
C ASN A 92 3.85 14.08 -1.13
N TYR A 93 2.55 14.01 -0.88
CA TYR A 93 1.62 13.39 -1.81
C TYR A 93 0.31 14.18 -1.93
N THR A 94 -0.39 13.95 -3.02
CA THR A 94 -1.75 14.44 -3.25
C THR A 94 -2.64 13.29 -3.65
N VAL A 95 -3.93 13.34 -3.24
CA VAL A 95 -4.96 12.38 -3.65
C VAL A 95 -6.14 13.14 -4.23
N ALA A 96 -6.41 12.93 -5.49
CA ALA A 96 -7.49 13.55 -6.24
C ALA A 96 -8.57 12.54 -6.60
N LEU A 97 -9.83 12.96 -6.61
CA LEU A 97 -10.97 12.18 -7.11
C LEU A 97 -11.58 12.91 -8.31
N ASP A 98 -11.72 12.23 -9.44
CA ASP A 98 -12.38 12.82 -10.61
C ASP A 98 -13.90 12.99 -10.40
N ASN A 99 -14.57 13.50 -11.43
CA ASN A 99 -16.03 13.76 -11.37
C ASN A 99 -16.89 12.52 -11.68
N GLY A 100 -16.26 11.35 -11.93
CA GLY A 100 -16.95 10.13 -12.31
C GLY A 100 -17.35 10.09 -13.79
N LEU A 101 -17.74 8.92 -14.26
CA LEU A 101 -18.08 8.67 -15.67
C LEU A 101 -19.40 9.31 -16.11
N ASN A 102 -20.32 9.57 -15.17
CA ASN A 102 -21.66 10.07 -15.47
C ASN A 102 -21.86 11.53 -15.06
N ALA A 103 -20.77 12.28 -14.88
CA ALA A 103 -20.81 13.65 -14.43
C ALA A 103 -21.56 14.60 -15.39
N SER A 104 -22.13 15.67 -14.84
CA SER A 104 -22.62 16.82 -15.59
C SER A 104 -21.84 18.06 -15.15
N GLY A 105 -20.86 18.45 -15.95
CA GLY A 105 -19.86 19.42 -15.51
C GLY A 105 -19.07 18.90 -14.32
N SER A 106 -19.07 19.62 -13.22
CA SER A 106 -18.42 19.20 -11.96
C SER A 106 -19.31 18.36 -11.04
N GLN A 107 -20.63 18.25 -11.34
CA GLN A 107 -21.56 17.50 -10.51
C GLN A 107 -21.48 16.00 -10.81
N ARG A 108 -21.10 15.20 -9.81
CA ARG A 108 -21.14 13.74 -9.90
C ARG A 108 -22.55 13.20 -9.92
N ARG A 109 -22.78 12.17 -10.71
CA ARG A 109 -24.09 11.51 -10.84
C ARG A 109 -23.91 10.02 -10.99
N MET A 110 -24.68 9.23 -10.30
CA MET A 110 -24.92 7.83 -10.62
C MET A 110 -25.95 7.73 -11.72
N ALA A 111 -25.76 6.83 -12.67
CA ALA A 111 -26.69 6.55 -13.77
C ALA A 111 -27.34 5.18 -13.61
N SER A 112 -28.57 5.04 -14.07
CA SER A 112 -29.25 3.76 -14.26
C SER A 112 -29.16 3.29 -15.72
N SER A 113 -29.55 2.03 -15.97
CA SER A 113 -29.65 1.46 -17.32
C SER A 113 -30.69 2.14 -18.21
N VAL A 114 -31.72 2.76 -17.60
CA VAL A 114 -32.66 3.68 -18.27
C VAL A 114 -32.15 5.08 -17.90
N PRO A 115 -32.04 6.04 -18.87
CA PRO A 115 -31.34 7.30 -18.61
C PRO A 115 -32.01 8.14 -17.52
N ALA A 116 -31.69 7.80 -16.27
CA ALA A 116 -32.06 8.51 -15.06
C ALA A 116 -30.80 8.67 -14.19
N TYR A 117 -30.72 9.78 -13.46
CA TYR A 117 -29.52 10.15 -12.73
C TYR A 117 -29.84 10.53 -11.29
N ILE A 118 -28.92 10.19 -10.38
CA ILE A 118 -28.94 10.63 -8.99
C ILE A 118 -27.63 11.37 -8.70
N SER A 119 -27.73 12.65 -8.33
CA SER A 119 -26.57 13.46 -7.97
C SER A 119 -25.99 13.01 -6.62
N TYR A 120 -24.67 13.05 -6.48
CA TYR A 120 -23.98 12.80 -5.23
C TYR A 120 -22.69 13.61 -5.14
N ASN A 121 -22.14 13.74 -3.95
CA ASN A 121 -20.85 14.38 -3.70
C ASN A 121 -19.96 13.50 -2.82
N LEU A 122 -18.66 13.72 -2.92
CA LEU A 122 -17.64 13.04 -2.13
C LEU A 122 -16.87 14.05 -1.29
N TYR A 123 -16.48 13.65 -0.08
CA TYR A 123 -15.88 14.52 0.92
C TYR A 123 -14.71 13.82 1.62
N GLN A 124 -13.82 14.62 2.18
CA GLN A 124 -12.66 14.19 2.95
C GLN A 124 -12.99 13.93 4.43
N ASP A 125 -14.14 14.43 4.90
CA ASP A 125 -14.56 14.42 6.29
C ASP A 125 -15.98 13.90 6.47
N SER A 126 -16.27 13.34 7.64
CA SER A 126 -17.59 12.80 8.00
C SER A 126 -18.68 13.86 8.19
N ALA A 127 -18.28 15.11 8.39
CA ALA A 127 -19.21 16.25 8.48
C ALA A 127 -19.65 16.74 7.08
N HIS A 128 -19.06 16.20 6.00
CA HIS A 128 -19.30 16.58 4.61
C HIS A 128 -19.08 18.09 4.35
N ALA A 129 -18.06 18.68 5.02
CA ALA A 129 -17.71 20.09 4.90
C ALA A 129 -16.60 20.33 3.87
N VAL A 130 -15.69 19.37 3.68
CA VAL A 130 -14.53 19.49 2.79
C VAL A 130 -14.75 18.63 1.52
N PRO A 131 -15.18 19.22 0.40
CA PRO A 131 -15.37 18.47 -0.84
C PRO A 131 -14.07 17.83 -1.32
N TRP A 132 -14.16 16.61 -1.86
CA TRP A 132 -13.02 15.92 -2.45
C TRP A 132 -13.17 15.84 -3.96
N ASN A 133 -12.29 16.54 -4.68
CA ASN A 133 -12.29 16.61 -6.14
C ASN A 133 -10.87 16.62 -6.71
N ASN A 134 -10.71 16.86 -7.99
CA ASN A 134 -9.41 16.91 -8.68
C ASN A 134 -8.91 18.33 -8.99
N THR A 135 -9.50 19.34 -8.39
CA THR A 135 -9.13 20.76 -8.61
C THR A 135 -8.76 21.44 -7.29
N THR A 136 -9.73 22.03 -6.60
CA THR A 136 -9.53 22.80 -5.36
C THR A 136 -9.63 21.95 -4.09
N GLY A 137 -10.32 20.81 -4.15
CA GLY A 137 -10.54 19.88 -3.04
C GLY A 137 -9.64 18.65 -3.11
N VAL A 138 -8.38 18.80 -3.49
CA VAL A 138 -7.40 17.71 -3.48
C VAL A 138 -6.91 17.48 -2.05
N LEU A 139 -6.89 16.22 -1.59
CA LEU A 139 -6.27 15.86 -0.31
C LEU A 139 -4.75 15.93 -0.46
N THR A 140 -4.08 16.59 0.48
CA THR A 140 -2.62 16.67 0.53
C THR A 140 -2.09 16.09 1.82
N GLY A 141 -0.89 15.53 1.79
CA GLY A 141 -0.24 14.99 2.99
C GLY A 141 1.24 14.74 2.79
N THR A 142 1.88 14.32 3.88
CA THR A 142 3.28 13.91 3.89
C THR A 142 3.38 12.50 4.46
N GLY A 143 4.13 11.65 3.79
CA GLY A 143 4.37 10.26 4.18
C GLY A 143 4.99 10.14 5.57
N THR A 144 4.52 9.21 6.35
CA THR A 144 5.00 8.90 7.70
C THR A 144 5.78 7.59 7.76
N GLY A 145 5.88 6.85 6.65
CA GLY A 145 6.40 5.48 6.61
C GLY A 145 5.41 4.43 7.09
N SER A 146 4.19 4.85 7.46
CA SER A 146 3.10 3.97 7.89
C SER A 146 1.83 4.25 7.07
N ALA A 147 0.93 3.27 6.99
CA ALA A 147 -0.33 3.44 6.29
C ALA A 147 -1.24 4.44 7.02
N VAL A 148 -1.72 5.45 6.28
CA VAL A 148 -2.70 6.43 6.73
C VAL A 148 -4.04 6.07 6.09
N PRO A 149 -5.16 6.00 6.85
CA PRO A 149 -6.47 5.70 6.30
C PRO A 149 -6.91 6.76 5.28
N LEU A 150 -7.42 6.31 4.13
CA LEU A 150 -8.10 7.13 3.14
C LEU A 150 -9.60 6.82 3.20
N ILE A 151 -10.35 7.62 3.94
CA ILE A 151 -11.79 7.44 4.08
C ILE A 151 -12.48 8.44 3.15
N VAL A 152 -13.24 7.93 2.20
CA VAL A 152 -14.07 8.75 1.31
C VAL A 152 -15.49 8.76 1.85
N TYR A 153 -16.02 9.93 2.15
CA TYR A 153 -17.39 10.09 2.62
C TYR A 153 -18.28 10.53 1.46
N GLY A 154 -19.39 9.84 1.27
CA GLY A 154 -20.37 10.11 0.21
C GLY A 154 -21.65 10.71 0.76
N LEU A 155 -22.25 11.60 -0.01
CA LEU A 155 -23.54 12.20 0.30
C LEU A 155 -24.41 12.30 -0.96
N VAL A 156 -25.62 11.75 -0.88
CA VAL A 156 -26.69 11.99 -1.84
C VAL A 156 -27.61 13.06 -1.23
N PRO A 157 -27.76 14.23 -1.84
CA PRO A 157 -28.61 15.28 -1.30
C PRO A 157 -30.08 14.87 -1.35
N ALA A 158 -30.90 15.43 -0.45
CA ALA A 158 -32.33 15.31 -0.50
C ALA A 158 -32.87 15.89 -1.83
N ALA A 159 -33.85 15.24 -2.42
CA ALA A 159 -34.49 15.66 -3.66
C ALA A 159 -36.00 15.61 -3.54
N GLY A 160 -36.67 16.61 -4.12
CA GLY A 160 -38.15 16.69 -4.15
C GLY A 160 -38.81 15.63 -5.02
N THR A 161 -38.04 14.98 -5.90
CA THR A 161 -38.51 13.89 -6.77
C THR A 161 -37.57 12.70 -6.65
N THR A 162 -38.14 11.52 -6.61
CA THR A 162 -37.36 10.25 -6.62
C THR A 162 -37.42 9.71 -8.05
N PRO A 163 -36.25 9.41 -8.66
CA PRO A 163 -36.20 8.80 -10.00
C PRO A 163 -36.80 7.38 -10.01
N ALA A 164 -36.92 6.80 -11.20
CA ALA A 164 -37.45 5.45 -11.38
C ALA A 164 -36.66 4.41 -10.54
N ALA A 165 -37.36 3.40 -10.06
CA ALA A 165 -36.72 2.29 -9.34
C ALA A 165 -35.69 1.58 -10.25
N GLY A 166 -34.54 1.23 -9.70
CA GLY A 166 -33.46 0.57 -10.41
C GLY A 166 -32.13 0.69 -9.69
N ALA A 167 -31.11 0.03 -10.22
CA ALA A 167 -29.74 0.19 -9.75
C ALA A 167 -29.10 1.44 -10.40
N TYR A 168 -28.46 2.26 -9.58
CA TYR A 168 -27.71 3.45 -9.99
C TYR A 168 -26.25 3.27 -9.62
N SER A 169 -25.36 3.50 -10.57
CA SER A 169 -23.92 3.36 -10.36
C SER A 169 -23.12 4.46 -11.04
N ASP A 170 -21.93 4.69 -10.54
CA ASP A 170 -20.90 5.52 -11.16
C ASP A 170 -19.52 4.93 -10.86
N THR A 171 -18.52 5.36 -11.61
CA THR A 171 -17.12 5.01 -11.37
C THR A 171 -16.31 6.28 -11.27
N VAL A 172 -15.64 6.46 -10.13
CA VAL A 172 -14.76 7.60 -9.83
C VAL A 172 -13.33 7.11 -9.83
N THR A 173 -12.45 7.85 -10.54
CA THR A 173 -11.02 7.57 -10.53
C THR A 173 -10.35 8.31 -9.37
N MET A 174 -9.61 7.56 -8.55
CA MET A 174 -8.71 8.12 -7.54
C MET A 174 -7.28 8.14 -8.10
N THR A 175 -6.64 9.31 -8.06
CA THR A 175 -5.25 9.49 -8.50
C THR A 175 -4.41 9.91 -7.30
N VAL A 176 -3.35 9.15 -7.03
CA VAL A 176 -2.31 9.48 -6.04
C VAL A 176 -1.08 9.95 -6.79
N THR A 177 -0.55 11.11 -6.40
CA THR A 177 0.67 11.70 -6.99
C THR A 177 1.65 12.04 -5.88
N TRP A 178 2.96 11.76 -6.09
CA TRP A 178 4.06 12.05 -5.18
C TRP A 178 5.31 12.51 -5.92
#